data_a2c4819316eb83b6424c498288e745ac
#
_entry.id   a2c4819316eb83b6424c498288e745ac
#
_cell.length_a   1.000
_cell.length_b   1.000
_cell.length_c   1.000
_cell.angle_alpha   90.00
_cell.angle_beta   90.00
_cell.angle_gamma   90.00
#
_symmetry.space_group_name_H-M   'P 1'
#
loop_
_entity.id
_entity.type
_entity.pdbx_description
1 polymer ?
#
loop_
_entity_poly.entity_id
_entity_poly.type
_entity_poly.pdbx_seq_one_letter_code
_entity_poly.pdbx_strand_id
1 'polypeptide(L)'
;MGRAVKRADSRFELIQKNVGYFFKDIERSALTLKDSLYLLKNTEEIQRAVILKMEMMPFLDSVGLVLDDNKYYLFSRRANDKIVVYHQEQVNGPLVDESGRVIFADFNPSKRPWSVASDDSNNSWNPAYNCFDRPGKKCISFTLRINGKDHDLLAVDKIHVDLNWRYLNEYLDQISANDEVLFLKQGHEIIAKNQLAREKL
;
A
#
# COMPACT_ATOMS: atom_id res chain seq x y z
N MET A 1 41.72 11.21 3.93
CA MET A 1 40.54 10.77 3.15
C MET A 1 39.85 9.50 3.71
N GLY A 2 40.51 8.52 4.28
CA GLY A 2 39.90 7.22 4.62
C GLY A 2 38.85 7.18 5.72
N ARG A 3 38.85 8.06 6.74
CA ARG A 3 37.85 8.00 7.84
C ARG A 3 36.49 8.62 7.51
N ALA A 4 36.48 9.70 6.75
CA ALA A 4 35.23 10.37 6.35
C ALA A 4 34.42 9.52 5.36
N VAL A 5 35.09 8.91 4.37
CA VAL A 5 34.46 8.00 3.40
C VAL A 5 33.85 6.78 4.12
N LYS A 6 34.62 6.13 5.01
CA LYS A 6 34.09 4.97 5.79
C LYS A 6 32.88 5.33 6.65
N ARG A 7 32.81 6.54 7.21
CA ARG A 7 31.63 7.00 7.97
C ARG A 7 30.41 7.20 7.06
N ALA A 8 30.61 7.79 5.88
CA ALA A 8 29.53 7.99 4.91
C ALA A 8 28.98 6.65 4.42
N ASP A 9 29.84 5.67 4.08
CA ASP A 9 29.44 4.35 3.64
C ASP A 9 28.63 3.62 4.73
N SER A 10 29.13 3.60 5.97
CA SER A 10 28.43 2.98 7.10
C SER A 10 27.07 3.63 7.39
N ARG A 11 26.96 4.95 7.20
CA ARG A 11 25.70 5.68 7.37
C ARG A 11 24.72 5.33 6.26
N PHE A 12 25.17 5.28 5.02
CA PHE A 12 24.36 4.88 3.88
C PHE A 12 23.81 3.45 4.03
N GLU A 13 24.66 2.50 4.42
CA GLU A 13 24.24 1.12 4.70
C GLU A 13 23.18 1.04 5.80
N LEU A 14 23.32 1.85 6.86
CA LEU A 14 22.32 1.92 7.93
C LEU A 14 20.98 2.44 7.43
N ILE A 15 20.97 3.50 6.61
CA ILE A 15 19.76 4.06 6.02
C ILE A 15 19.10 3.04 5.10
N GLN A 16 19.85 2.40 4.21
CA GLN A 16 19.33 1.35 3.33
C GLN A 16 18.70 0.19 4.13
N LYS A 17 19.35 -0.25 5.20
CA LYS A 17 18.84 -1.30 6.07
C LYS A 17 17.53 -0.90 6.75
N ASN A 18 17.44 0.32 7.26
CA ASN A 18 16.23 0.83 7.91
C ASN A 18 15.07 0.95 6.93
N VAL A 19 15.30 1.49 5.73
CA VAL A 19 14.30 1.54 4.66
C VAL A 19 13.87 0.11 4.27
N GLY A 20 14.82 -0.82 4.16
CA GLY A 20 14.52 -2.22 3.88
C GLY A 20 13.62 -2.87 4.93
N TYR A 21 13.84 -2.58 6.22
CA TYR A 21 12.96 -3.06 7.29
C TYR A 21 11.55 -2.47 7.18
N PHE A 22 11.42 -1.19 6.87
CA PHE A 22 10.14 -0.55 6.67
C PHE A 22 9.30 -1.27 5.59
N PHE A 23 9.88 -1.57 4.43
CA PHE A 23 9.19 -2.33 3.38
C PHE A 23 8.85 -3.76 3.81
N LYS A 24 9.74 -4.44 4.54
CA LYS A 24 9.46 -5.77 5.09
C LYS A 24 8.32 -5.76 6.12
N ASP A 25 8.17 -4.69 6.88
CA ASP A 25 7.05 -4.56 7.82
C ASP A 25 5.71 -4.41 7.11
N ILE A 26 5.69 -3.75 5.95
CA ILE A 26 4.49 -3.69 5.09
C ILE A 26 4.16 -5.07 4.52
N GLU A 27 5.14 -5.79 3.98
CA GLU A 27 4.97 -7.17 3.49
C GLU A 27 4.41 -8.08 4.59
N ARG A 28 5.00 -8.03 5.78
CA ARG A 28 4.55 -8.81 6.94
C ARG A 28 3.13 -8.44 7.36
N SER A 29 2.79 -7.16 7.28
CA SER A 29 1.45 -6.67 7.61
C SER A 29 0.40 -7.18 6.63
N ALA A 30 0.73 -7.20 5.34
CA ALA A 30 -0.13 -7.76 4.32
C ALA A 30 -0.33 -9.28 4.50
N LEU A 31 0.74 -10.02 4.82
CA LEU A 31 0.67 -11.45 5.12
C LEU A 31 -0.20 -11.73 6.36
N THR A 32 0.00 -10.97 7.44
CA THR A 32 -0.81 -11.10 8.66
C THR A 32 -2.28 -10.77 8.41
N LEU A 33 -2.56 -9.78 7.56
CA LEU A 33 -3.93 -9.48 7.13
C LEU A 33 -4.54 -10.65 6.38
N LYS A 34 -3.81 -11.23 5.40
CA LYS A 34 -4.22 -12.44 4.69
C LYS A 34 -4.63 -13.54 5.65
N ASP A 35 -3.76 -13.87 6.61
CA ASP A 35 -4.03 -14.95 7.59
C ASP A 35 -5.26 -14.65 8.45
N SER A 36 -5.46 -13.39 8.81
CA SER A 36 -6.65 -12.96 9.56
C SER A 36 -7.93 -13.11 8.74
N LEU A 37 -7.90 -12.78 7.45
CA LEU A 37 -9.07 -12.86 6.56
C LEU A 37 -9.51 -14.31 6.30
N TYR A 38 -8.60 -15.26 6.38
CA TYR A 38 -8.91 -16.70 6.20
C TYR A 38 -9.94 -17.24 7.20
N LEU A 39 -10.08 -16.61 8.37
CA LEU A 39 -10.97 -17.05 9.44
C LEU A 39 -12.34 -16.36 9.40
N LEU A 40 -12.54 -15.38 8.51
CA LEU A 40 -13.73 -14.55 8.50
C LEU A 40 -14.78 -15.08 7.53
N LYS A 41 -16.06 -15.01 7.93
CA LYS A 41 -17.15 -15.71 7.23
C LYS A 41 -18.04 -14.77 6.41
N ASN A 42 -17.96 -13.47 6.63
CA ASN A 42 -18.82 -12.51 5.95
C ASN A 42 -18.10 -11.17 5.70
N THR A 43 -18.66 -10.40 4.80
CA THR A 43 -18.09 -9.10 4.36
C THR A 43 -17.96 -8.09 5.51
N GLU A 44 -18.87 -8.08 6.47
CA GLU A 44 -18.84 -7.14 7.60
C GLU A 44 -17.65 -7.44 8.53
N GLU A 45 -17.40 -8.72 8.84
CA GLU A 45 -16.22 -9.13 9.60
C GLU A 45 -14.92 -8.77 8.88
N ILE A 46 -14.87 -8.98 7.55
CA ILE A 46 -13.72 -8.60 6.71
C ILE A 46 -13.48 -7.09 6.79
N GLN A 47 -14.51 -6.28 6.59
CA GLN A 47 -14.41 -4.81 6.66
C GLN A 47 -13.89 -4.36 8.02
N ARG A 48 -14.45 -4.86 9.11
CA ARG A 48 -14.00 -4.54 10.47
C ARG A 48 -12.52 -4.90 10.69
N ALA A 49 -12.11 -6.09 10.25
CA ALA A 49 -10.73 -6.55 10.41
C ALA A 49 -9.73 -5.67 9.64
N VAL A 50 -10.07 -5.29 8.40
CA VAL A 50 -9.22 -4.41 7.58
C VAL A 50 -9.13 -3.01 8.20
N ILE A 51 -10.26 -2.42 8.61
CA ILE A 51 -10.29 -1.10 9.25
C ILE A 51 -9.42 -1.11 10.51
N LEU A 52 -9.63 -2.06 11.42
CA LEU A 52 -8.84 -2.19 12.64
C LEU A 52 -7.35 -2.35 12.34
N LYS A 53 -7.00 -3.15 11.35
CA LYS A 53 -5.61 -3.33 10.93
C LYS A 53 -5.00 -2.04 10.41
N MET A 54 -5.71 -1.28 9.59
CA MET A 54 -5.25 0.01 9.09
C MET A 54 -5.12 1.04 10.21
N GLU A 55 -6.04 1.07 11.18
CA GLU A 55 -5.94 1.96 12.36
C GLU A 55 -4.67 1.69 13.16
N MET A 56 -4.30 0.42 13.33
CA MET A 56 -3.07 0.01 14.03
C MET A 56 -1.80 0.25 13.21
N MET A 57 -1.91 0.46 11.89
CA MET A 57 -0.78 0.55 10.96
C MET A 57 -0.85 1.83 10.13
N PRO A 58 -0.37 2.98 10.66
CA PRO A 58 -0.48 4.27 9.98
C PRO A 58 0.35 4.36 8.69
N PHE A 59 1.29 3.46 8.47
CA PHE A 59 2.06 3.37 7.23
C PHE A 59 1.27 2.76 6.05
N LEU A 60 0.09 2.17 6.29
CA LEU A 60 -0.82 1.74 5.24
C LEU A 60 -1.74 2.91 4.85
N ASP A 61 -1.70 3.27 3.59
CA ASP A 61 -2.53 4.34 3.03
C ASP A 61 -3.86 3.81 2.51
N SER A 62 -3.83 2.67 1.83
CA SER A 62 -5.03 1.94 1.45
C SER A 62 -4.81 0.43 1.46
N VAL A 63 -5.92 -0.29 1.55
CA VAL A 63 -6.00 -1.75 1.39
C VAL A 63 -7.11 -2.04 0.40
N GLY A 64 -6.80 -2.79 -0.65
CA GLY A 64 -7.79 -3.25 -1.61
C GLY A 64 -7.94 -4.77 -1.57
N LEU A 65 -9.17 -5.22 -1.69
CA LEU A 65 -9.54 -6.64 -1.71
C LEU A 65 -10.31 -6.94 -2.99
N VAL A 66 -9.86 -7.94 -3.74
CA VAL A 66 -10.63 -8.54 -4.83
C VAL A 66 -11.19 -9.85 -4.33
N LEU A 67 -12.50 -10.02 -4.38
CA LEU A 67 -13.17 -11.26 -4.02
C LEU A 67 -13.34 -12.17 -5.23
N ASP A 68 -13.58 -13.47 -5.01
CA ASP A 68 -13.73 -14.47 -6.08
C ASP A 68 -14.91 -14.20 -7.02
N ASP A 69 -15.94 -13.52 -6.55
CA ASP A 69 -17.08 -13.07 -7.36
C ASP A 69 -16.80 -11.76 -8.11
N ASN A 70 -15.52 -11.35 -8.15
CA ASN A 70 -15.02 -10.11 -8.74
C ASN A 70 -15.56 -8.83 -8.10
N LYS A 71 -16.11 -8.91 -6.91
CA LYS A 71 -16.36 -7.73 -6.10
C LYS A 71 -15.04 -7.13 -5.63
N TYR A 72 -15.04 -5.81 -5.48
CA TYR A 72 -13.87 -5.09 -5.04
C TYR A 72 -14.22 -4.16 -3.88
N TYR A 73 -13.36 -4.20 -2.86
CA TYR A 73 -13.41 -3.27 -1.73
C TYR A 73 -12.10 -2.51 -1.64
N LEU A 74 -12.19 -1.21 -1.46
CA LEU A 74 -11.05 -0.34 -1.18
C LEU A 74 -11.28 0.39 0.12
N PHE A 75 -10.36 0.21 1.05
CA PHE A 75 -10.26 0.94 2.30
C PHE A 75 -9.17 2.01 2.13
N SER A 76 -9.53 3.28 2.19
CA SER A 76 -8.61 4.38 1.90
C SER A 76 -8.52 5.35 3.07
N ARG A 77 -7.31 5.64 3.51
CA ARG A 77 -7.02 6.61 4.56
C ARG A 77 -7.10 8.03 4.01
N ARG A 78 -7.88 8.89 4.65
CA ARG A 78 -7.99 10.30 4.31
C ARG A 78 -7.00 11.15 5.08
N ALA A 79 -6.85 12.42 4.68
CA ALA A 79 -5.92 13.36 5.30
C ALA A 79 -6.13 13.55 6.82
N ASN A 80 -7.35 13.34 7.31
CA ASN A 80 -7.70 13.37 8.73
C ASN A 80 -7.59 12.00 9.41
N ASP A 81 -6.87 11.06 8.82
CA ASP A 81 -6.68 9.68 9.24
C ASP A 81 -7.96 8.81 9.29
N LYS A 82 -9.11 9.35 8.90
CA LYS A 82 -10.33 8.56 8.75
C LYS A 82 -10.19 7.57 7.60
N ILE A 83 -10.60 6.32 7.83
CA ILE A 83 -10.68 5.30 6.80
C ILE A 83 -12.08 5.35 6.17
N VAL A 84 -12.11 5.42 4.84
CA VAL A 84 -13.33 5.41 4.04
C VAL A 84 -13.34 4.14 3.21
N VAL A 85 -14.48 3.48 3.14
CA VAL A 85 -14.68 2.26 2.37
C VAL A 85 -15.35 2.59 1.06
N TYR A 86 -14.83 2.03 -0.02
CA TYR A 86 -15.44 2.03 -1.35
C TYR A 86 -15.69 0.60 -1.76
N HIS A 87 -16.74 0.36 -2.51
CA HIS A 87 -17.06 -0.97 -2.99
C HIS A 87 -17.55 -0.96 -4.44
N GLN A 88 -17.39 -2.08 -5.10
CA GLN A 88 -17.88 -2.37 -6.42
C GLN A 88 -18.50 -3.77 -6.41
N GLU A 89 -19.78 -3.86 -6.79
CA GLU A 89 -20.55 -5.10 -6.75
C GLU A 89 -20.48 -5.90 -8.05
N GLN A 90 -20.02 -5.27 -9.14
CA GLN A 90 -19.97 -5.91 -10.47
C GLN A 90 -18.69 -5.52 -11.20
N VAL A 91 -18.10 -6.47 -11.92
CA VAL A 91 -16.96 -6.21 -12.81
C VAL A 91 -17.30 -5.10 -13.81
N ASN A 92 -16.39 -4.14 -13.97
CA ASN A 92 -16.58 -2.95 -14.79
C ASN A 92 -17.77 -2.05 -14.39
N GLY A 93 -18.31 -2.25 -13.21
CA GLY A 93 -19.33 -1.38 -12.64
C GLY A 93 -18.74 -0.15 -11.96
N PRO A 94 -19.57 0.71 -11.37
CA PRO A 94 -19.09 1.85 -10.63
C PRO A 94 -18.45 1.45 -9.30
N LEU A 95 -17.37 2.13 -8.93
CA LEU A 95 -16.88 2.15 -7.58
C LEU A 95 -17.60 3.23 -6.80
N VAL A 96 -18.26 2.88 -5.72
CA VAL A 96 -19.09 3.77 -4.92
C VAL A 96 -18.59 3.86 -3.47
N ASP A 97 -18.87 4.98 -2.80
CA ASP A 97 -18.66 5.09 -1.36
C ASP A 97 -19.87 4.54 -0.56
N GLU A 98 -19.76 4.52 0.76
CA GLU A 98 -20.81 4.01 1.66
C GLU A 98 -22.15 4.74 1.52
N SER A 99 -22.17 5.95 0.97
CA SER A 99 -23.41 6.69 0.67
C SER A 99 -24.01 6.35 -0.70
N GLY A 100 -23.36 5.49 -1.48
CA GLY A 100 -23.75 5.13 -2.83
C GLY A 100 -23.31 6.15 -3.90
N ARG A 101 -22.50 7.14 -3.54
CA ARG A 101 -21.97 8.12 -4.50
C ARG A 101 -20.90 7.46 -5.38
N VAL A 102 -21.06 7.61 -6.69
CA VAL A 102 -20.10 7.12 -7.68
C VAL A 102 -18.80 7.93 -7.60
N ILE A 103 -17.70 7.24 -7.34
CA ILE A 103 -16.34 7.80 -7.32
C ILE A 103 -15.64 7.54 -8.65
N PHE A 104 -15.90 6.38 -9.25
CA PHE A 104 -15.35 5.98 -10.53
C PHE A 104 -16.39 5.17 -11.29
N ALA A 105 -16.81 5.63 -12.49
CA ALA A 105 -17.93 5.03 -13.21
C ALA A 105 -17.61 3.64 -13.79
N ASP A 106 -16.41 3.50 -14.39
CA ASP A 106 -15.97 2.28 -15.11
C ASP A 106 -14.70 1.71 -14.47
N PHE A 107 -14.77 1.32 -13.19
CA PHE A 107 -13.61 0.78 -12.50
C PHE A 107 -13.41 -0.69 -12.82
N ASN A 108 -12.22 -1.03 -13.27
CA ASN A 108 -11.83 -2.42 -13.50
C ASN A 108 -10.58 -2.77 -12.69
N PRO A 109 -10.72 -3.51 -11.58
CA PRO A 109 -9.59 -3.89 -10.74
C PRO A 109 -8.57 -4.75 -11.48
N SER A 110 -8.99 -5.62 -12.43
CA SER A 110 -8.08 -6.50 -13.17
C SER A 110 -7.14 -5.75 -14.13
N LYS A 111 -7.49 -4.53 -14.53
CA LYS A 111 -6.66 -3.67 -15.40
C LYS A 111 -5.72 -2.75 -14.62
N ARG A 112 -5.74 -2.80 -13.30
CA ARG A 112 -4.88 -1.94 -12.48
C ARG A 112 -3.46 -2.48 -12.44
N PRO A 113 -2.43 -1.61 -12.37
CA PRO A 113 -1.03 -2.04 -12.36
C PRO A 113 -0.71 -3.07 -11.29
N TRP A 114 -1.27 -2.92 -10.09
CA TRP A 114 -1.10 -3.86 -8.98
C TRP A 114 -1.73 -5.24 -9.26
N SER A 115 -2.79 -5.31 -10.05
CA SER A 115 -3.44 -6.58 -10.39
C SER A 115 -2.68 -7.31 -11.49
N VAL A 116 -2.28 -6.61 -12.54
CA VAL A 116 -1.54 -7.19 -13.68
C VAL A 116 -0.18 -7.75 -13.22
N ALA A 117 0.57 -6.99 -12.42
CA ALA A 117 1.88 -7.42 -11.94
C ALA A 117 1.83 -8.65 -11.02
N SER A 118 0.71 -8.91 -10.35
CA SER A 118 0.54 -10.07 -9.47
C SER A 118 0.13 -11.35 -10.19
N ASP A 119 -0.20 -11.29 -11.48
CA ASP A 119 -0.61 -12.50 -12.23
C ASP A 119 0.57 -13.45 -12.47
N ASP A 120 1.79 -12.90 -12.56
CA ASP A 120 3.02 -13.68 -12.81
C ASP A 120 3.70 -14.17 -11.51
N SER A 121 3.34 -13.62 -10.36
CA SER A 121 3.95 -13.96 -9.07
C SER A 121 2.93 -13.93 -7.93
N ASN A 122 3.09 -14.83 -6.95
CA ASN A 122 2.18 -14.88 -5.80
C ASN A 122 2.23 -13.61 -4.93
N ASN A 123 3.39 -12.92 -4.88
CA ASN A 123 3.61 -11.72 -4.06
C ASN A 123 4.55 -10.78 -4.80
N SER A 124 4.19 -9.51 -4.94
CA SER A 124 5.05 -8.55 -5.63
C SER A 124 4.87 -7.10 -5.18
N TRP A 125 5.96 -6.36 -5.19
CA TRP A 125 5.94 -4.90 -5.19
C TRP A 125 5.69 -4.39 -6.60
N ASN A 126 4.74 -3.50 -6.74
CA ASN A 126 4.40 -2.91 -8.03
C ASN A 126 5.17 -1.60 -8.24
N PRO A 127 5.57 -1.28 -9.48
CA PRO A 127 6.10 0.03 -9.81
C PRO A 127 5.14 1.15 -9.41
N ALA A 128 5.67 2.35 -9.13
CA ALA A 128 4.84 3.50 -8.81
C ALA A 128 3.88 3.83 -9.97
N TYR A 129 2.60 4.03 -9.64
CA TYR A 129 1.54 4.34 -10.59
C TYR A 129 0.63 5.45 -10.07
N ASN A 130 -0.18 6.05 -10.93
CA ASN A 130 -1.12 7.09 -10.51
C ASN A 130 -2.24 6.48 -9.67
N CYS A 131 -2.40 6.97 -8.42
CA CYS A 131 -3.54 6.58 -7.59
C CYS A 131 -4.84 7.08 -8.25
N PHE A 132 -5.84 6.23 -8.32
CA PHE A 132 -7.11 6.62 -8.94
C PHE A 132 -8.02 7.40 -7.99
N ASP A 133 -7.94 7.13 -6.71
CA ASP A 133 -8.73 7.76 -5.65
C ASP A 133 -8.11 9.07 -5.12
N ARG A 134 -6.91 9.40 -5.57
CA ARG A 134 -6.13 10.58 -5.17
C ARG A 134 -5.40 11.18 -6.37
N PRO A 135 -6.07 12.02 -7.15
CA PRO A 135 -5.47 12.67 -8.32
C PRO A 135 -4.15 13.36 -8.00
N GLY A 136 -3.16 13.17 -8.86
CA GLY A 136 -1.81 13.75 -8.69
C GLY A 136 -0.93 13.04 -7.65
N LYS A 137 -1.40 11.96 -7.03
CA LYS A 137 -0.60 11.12 -6.12
C LYS A 137 -0.11 9.86 -6.84
N LYS A 138 1.08 9.39 -6.44
CA LYS A 138 1.59 8.08 -6.85
C LYS A 138 1.29 7.06 -5.76
N CYS A 139 0.90 5.85 -6.16
CA CYS A 139 0.77 4.69 -5.31
C CYS A 139 1.91 3.73 -5.57
N ILE A 140 2.41 3.10 -4.52
CA ILE A 140 3.25 1.90 -4.57
C ILE A 140 2.54 0.85 -3.75
N SER A 141 2.28 -0.28 -4.36
CA SER A 141 1.52 -1.36 -3.73
C SER A 141 2.37 -2.60 -3.57
N PHE A 142 2.17 -3.29 -2.47
CA PHE A 142 2.50 -4.69 -2.32
C PHE A 142 1.24 -5.52 -2.54
N THR A 143 1.29 -6.46 -3.47
CA THR A 143 0.14 -7.30 -3.82
C THR A 143 0.41 -8.74 -3.44
N LEU A 144 -0.58 -9.37 -2.79
CA LEU A 144 -0.64 -10.79 -2.48
C LEU A 144 -1.74 -11.43 -3.29
N ARG A 145 -1.43 -12.55 -3.94
CA ARG A 145 -2.43 -13.46 -4.48
C ARG A 145 -2.75 -14.51 -3.43
N ILE A 146 -4.02 -14.74 -3.19
CA ILE A 146 -4.49 -15.76 -2.26
C ILE A 146 -4.96 -16.96 -3.08
N ASN A 147 -4.10 -17.96 -3.22
CA ASN A 147 -4.46 -19.22 -3.85
C ASN A 147 -5.22 -20.07 -2.84
N GLY A 148 -6.52 -19.88 -2.69
CA GLY A 148 -7.31 -20.65 -1.76
C GLY A 148 -8.61 -21.12 -2.41
N LYS A 149 -8.65 -22.39 -2.82
CA LYS A 149 -9.87 -23.10 -3.20
C LYS A 149 -10.43 -23.90 -2.03
N ASP A 150 -10.33 -23.40 -0.81
CA ASP A 150 -11.04 -24.01 0.32
C ASP A 150 -12.42 -23.34 0.46
N HIS A 151 -13.41 -24.09 0.10
CA HIS A 151 -14.71 -23.79 -0.49
C HIS A 151 -15.78 -23.20 0.44
N ASP A 152 -15.49 -22.79 1.67
CA ASP A 152 -16.55 -22.40 2.62
C ASP A 152 -16.46 -20.96 3.17
N LEU A 153 -15.51 -20.16 2.72
CA LEU A 153 -15.32 -18.79 3.17
C LEU A 153 -15.41 -17.82 1.99
N LEU A 154 -15.78 -16.58 2.24
CA LEU A 154 -15.68 -15.47 1.26
C LEU A 154 -14.25 -15.44 0.72
N ALA A 155 -14.06 -16.01 -0.46
CA ALA A 155 -12.75 -16.17 -1.03
C ALA A 155 -12.23 -14.82 -1.49
N VAL A 156 -11.15 -14.34 -0.86
CA VAL A 156 -10.39 -13.17 -1.31
C VAL A 156 -9.35 -13.67 -2.31
N ASP A 157 -9.43 -13.25 -3.56
CA ASP A 157 -8.46 -13.63 -4.61
C ASP A 157 -7.15 -12.84 -4.50
N LYS A 158 -7.26 -11.54 -4.28
CA LYS A 158 -6.10 -10.64 -4.18
C LYS A 158 -6.26 -9.63 -3.06
N ILE A 159 -5.15 -9.34 -2.40
CA ILE A 159 -5.00 -8.21 -1.48
C ILE A 159 -3.91 -7.31 -2.05
N HIS A 160 -4.16 -6.02 -2.14
CA HIS A 160 -3.08 -5.05 -2.32
C HIS A 160 -3.07 -4.05 -1.16
N VAL A 161 -1.90 -3.66 -0.74
CA VAL A 161 -1.68 -2.63 0.29
C VAL A 161 -0.85 -1.52 -0.31
N ASP A 162 -1.33 -0.29 -0.19
CA ASP A 162 -0.65 0.90 -0.67
C ASP A 162 0.10 1.58 0.48
N LEU A 163 1.30 2.03 0.16
CA LEU A 163 2.17 2.73 1.08
C LEU A 163 1.70 4.15 1.34
N ASN A 164 1.67 4.55 2.60
CA ASN A 164 1.40 5.92 3.01
C ASN A 164 2.65 6.81 2.82
N TRP A 165 2.62 7.68 1.79
CA TRP A 165 3.70 8.57 1.42
C TRP A 165 4.04 9.59 2.51
N ARG A 166 3.05 10.11 3.22
CA ARG A 166 3.28 11.02 4.33
C ARG A 166 4.11 10.32 5.40
N TYR A 167 3.71 9.12 5.76
CA TYR A 167 4.41 8.32 6.75
C TYR A 167 5.84 7.97 6.31
N LEU A 168 6.04 7.61 5.04
CA LEU A 168 7.38 7.32 4.51
C LEU A 168 8.27 8.57 4.53
N ASN A 169 7.75 9.74 4.16
CA ASN A 169 8.51 10.98 4.24
C ASN A 169 8.89 11.31 5.70
N GLU A 170 7.96 11.20 6.64
CA GLU A 170 8.21 11.39 8.07
C GLU A 170 9.24 10.38 8.61
N TYR A 171 9.18 9.14 8.14
CA TYR A 171 10.16 8.11 8.46
C TYR A 171 11.56 8.48 7.96
N LEU A 172 11.69 8.99 6.74
CA LEU A 172 12.97 9.49 6.22
C LEU A 172 13.50 10.69 7.03
N ASP A 173 12.62 11.57 7.50
CA ASP A 173 13.00 12.68 8.39
C ASP A 173 13.58 12.15 9.71
N GLN A 174 13.00 11.10 10.30
CA GLN A 174 13.45 10.49 11.56
C GLN A 174 14.81 9.80 11.44
N ILE A 175 15.09 9.14 10.30
CA ILE A 175 16.36 8.40 10.12
C ILE A 175 17.47 9.24 9.51
N SER A 176 17.19 10.47 9.04
CA SER A 176 18.19 11.37 8.48
C SER A 176 18.90 12.19 9.58
N ALA A 177 20.17 12.54 9.33
CA ALA A 177 20.83 13.58 10.11
C ALA A 177 20.42 14.97 9.58
N ASN A 178 20.64 16.04 10.38
CA ASN A 178 20.17 17.39 10.08
C ASN A 178 20.71 18.01 8.77
N ASP A 179 21.80 17.47 8.25
CA ASP A 179 22.49 17.93 7.03
C ASP A 179 22.35 16.96 5.84
N GLU A 180 21.66 15.83 6.05
CA GLU A 180 21.48 14.80 5.02
C GLU A 180 20.27 15.10 4.13
N VAL A 181 20.49 15.16 2.82
CA VAL A 181 19.43 15.17 1.81
C VAL A 181 19.13 13.74 1.40
N LEU A 182 17.96 13.24 1.78
CA LEU A 182 17.53 11.87 1.47
C LEU A 182 16.36 11.88 0.49
N PHE A 183 16.46 11.05 -0.51
CA PHE A 183 15.33 10.71 -1.35
C PHE A 183 15.38 9.22 -1.72
N LEU A 184 14.21 8.60 -1.76
CA LEU A 184 14.02 7.24 -2.19
C LEU A 184 13.54 7.24 -3.63
N LYS A 185 14.16 6.42 -4.47
CA LYS A 185 13.80 6.27 -5.88
C LYS A 185 13.32 4.86 -6.18
N GLN A 186 12.39 4.77 -7.12
CA GLN A 186 12.07 3.54 -7.82
C GLN A 186 12.26 3.77 -9.31
N GLY A 187 13.29 3.13 -9.90
CA GLY A 187 13.73 3.45 -11.25
C GLY A 187 14.17 4.92 -11.35
N HIS A 188 13.52 5.69 -12.21
CA HIS A 188 13.79 7.13 -12.38
C HIS A 188 12.91 8.06 -11.55
N GLU A 189 11.88 7.53 -10.89
CA GLU A 189 10.94 8.33 -10.10
C GLU A 189 11.38 8.47 -8.64
N ILE A 190 11.31 9.69 -8.11
CA ILE A 190 11.46 9.94 -6.67
C ILE A 190 10.14 9.59 -6.00
N ILE A 191 10.19 8.61 -5.10
CA ILE A 191 9.02 8.10 -4.41
C ILE A 191 8.85 8.62 -2.99
N ALA A 192 9.93 9.11 -2.37
CA ALA A 192 9.87 9.80 -1.08
C ALA A 192 11.12 10.68 -0.90
N LYS A 193 11.02 11.68 -0.03
CA LYS A 193 12.12 12.59 0.32
C LYS A 193 11.95 13.14 1.72
N ASN A 194 13.08 13.34 2.44
CA ASN A 194 13.06 13.97 3.74
C ASN A 194 12.81 15.50 3.63
N GLN A 195 12.61 16.17 4.76
CA GLN A 195 12.28 17.61 4.81
C GLN A 195 13.35 18.44 4.11
N LEU A 196 14.63 18.21 4.38
CA LEU A 196 15.71 18.96 3.78
C LEU A 196 15.76 18.81 2.25
N ALA A 197 15.40 17.64 1.72
CA ALA A 197 15.27 17.43 0.29
C ALA A 197 14.03 18.15 -0.30
N ARG A 198 12.95 18.30 0.47
CA ARG A 198 11.76 19.06 0.06
C ARG A 198 12.02 20.57 -0.03
N GLU A 199 12.90 21.09 0.80
CA GLU A 199 13.26 22.52 0.84
C GLU A 199 14.28 22.91 -0.23
N LYS A 200 15.12 21.97 -0.68
CA LYS A 200 16.22 22.24 -1.63
C LYS A 200 15.90 21.89 -3.10
N LEU A 201 14.82 21.15 -3.36
CA LEU A 201 14.40 20.69 -4.69
C LEU A 201 13.03 21.25 -5.07
#